data_3171454bf7a4b979c2cb025f349ba0fd
#
_entry.id   3171454bf7a4b979c2cb025f349ba0fd
#
_cell.length_a   1.000
_cell.length_b   1.000
_cell.length_c   1.000
_cell.angle_alpha   90.00
_cell.angle_beta   90.00
_cell.angle_gamma   90.00
#
_symmetry.space_group_name_H-M   'P 1'
#
loop_
_entity.id
_entity.type
_entity.pdbx_description
1 polymer ?
#
loop_
_entity_poly.entity_id
_entity_poly.type
_entity_poly.pdbx_seq_one_letter_code
_entity_poly.pdbx_strand_id
1 'polypeptide(L)'
;MADTIRDRSAIVGLLPDNTTGEISPQDLRDFTVSTWGVYAAITFTAKSATQSLNTTPSTIVAFDTNNGNDGATVSTGSHNITVTTSGIFMVEFHMTLTGFNSGTLYSFTAAKNGTKITGAVAAVKTTDTTAYSVVSMSIPVSLVTSDVITILGESDAGGGQTIIPVHGQLLVKR
;
A
#
# COMPACT_ATOMS: atom_id res chain seq x y z
N MET A 1 25.65 9.79 16.11
CA MET A 1 24.62 10.68 15.55
C MET A 1 23.70 9.78 14.74
N ALA A 2 22.39 9.95 14.82
CA ALA A 2 21.45 9.13 14.03
C ALA A 2 21.45 9.59 12.56
N ASP A 3 21.31 8.64 11.62
CA ASP A 3 21.19 8.96 10.21
C ASP A 3 19.79 9.56 9.91
N THR A 4 19.74 10.54 9.02
CA THR A 4 18.52 11.28 8.72
C THR A 4 18.15 11.06 7.26
N ILE A 5 16.92 10.55 7.03
CA ILE A 5 16.35 10.48 5.68
C ILE A 5 15.94 11.90 5.26
N ARG A 6 16.42 12.33 4.10
CA ARG A 6 16.18 13.67 3.56
C ARG A 6 15.46 13.63 2.22
N ASP A 7 14.73 14.66 1.90
CA ASP A 7 14.18 14.83 0.55
C ASP A 7 15.28 15.27 -0.45
N ARG A 8 14.96 15.22 -1.73
CA ARG A 8 15.91 15.56 -2.80
C ARG A 8 16.48 16.97 -2.68
N SER A 9 15.68 17.96 -2.27
CA SER A 9 16.12 19.35 -2.16
C SER A 9 17.09 19.53 -1.00
N ALA A 10 16.83 18.85 0.11
CA ALA A 10 17.72 18.83 1.26
C ALA A 10 19.04 18.13 0.95
N ILE A 11 19.04 17.06 0.13
CA ILE A 11 20.27 16.38 -0.32
C ILE A 11 21.10 17.28 -1.21
N VAL A 12 20.49 17.97 -2.16
CA VAL A 12 21.19 18.93 -3.02
C VAL A 12 21.82 20.07 -2.20
N GLY A 13 21.15 20.49 -1.11
CA GLY A 13 21.71 21.48 -0.18
C GLY A 13 22.87 20.97 0.68
N LEU A 14 22.95 19.65 0.93
CA LEU A 14 24.07 19.01 1.66
C LEU A 14 25.33 18.85 0.80
N LEU A 15 25.16 18.79 -0.51
CA LEU A 15 26.24 18.66 -1.49
C LEU A 15 26.34 19.95 -2.34
N PRO A 16 26.58 21.12 -1.73
CA PRO A 16 26.79 22.33 -2.51
C PRO A 16 28.02 22.12 -3.38
N ASP A 17 28.05 22.82 -4.52
CA ASP A 17 29.17 22.80 -5.43
C ASP A 17 30.43 23.08 -4.63
N ASN A 18 31.27 22.06 -4.53
CA ASN A 18 32.29 21.94 -3.47
C ASN A 18 33.48 22.88 -3.73
N THR A 19 33.31 24.15 -3.42
CA THR A 19 34.40 25.13 -3.46
C THR A 19 35.30 25.06 -2.22
N THR A 20 34.88 24.38 -1.14
CA THR A 20 35.61 24.29 0.14
C THR A 20 36.06 22.90 0.53
N GLY A 21 35.66 21.84 -0.18
CA GLY A 21 36.16 20.48 0.02
C GLY A 21 35.56 19.71 1.22
N GLU A 22 34.46 20.17 1.81
CA GLU A 22 33.93 19.58 3.04
C GLU A 22 32.60 18.84 2.87
N ILE A 23 32.64 17.66 2.23
CA ILE A 23 31.57 16.68 2.43
C ILE A 23 31.91 15.91 3.70
N SER A 24 31.09 16.07 4.74
CA SER A 24 31.28 15.34 5.98
C SER A 24 30.91 13.86 5.83
N PRO A 25 31.44 12.95 6.65
CA PRO A 25 30.98 11.57 6.71
C PRO A 25 29.49 11.44 7.03
N GLN A 26 28.89 12.44 7.70
CA GLN A 26 27.43 12.47 7.98
C GLN A 26 26.65 12.80 6.71
N ASP A 27 27.09 13.77 5.89
CA ASP A 27 26.43 14.11 4.63
C ASP A 27 26.42 12.92 3.68
N LEU A 28 27.50 12.13 3.66
CA LEU A 28 27.59 10.93 2.85
C LEU A 28 26.63 9.82 3.35
N ARG A 29 26.50 9.66 4.67
CA ARG A 29 25.52 8.73 5.24
C ARG A 29 24.10 9.16 4.96
N ASP A 30 23.77 10.43 5.15
CA ASP A 30 22.45 11.00 4.88
C ASP A 30 22.09 10.86 3.39
N PHE A 31 23.04 11.05 2.49
CA PHE A 31 22.87 10.80 1.06
C PHE A 31 22.55 9.32 0.79
N THR A 32 23.34 8.41 1.36
CA THR A 32 23.15 6.96 1.18
C THR A 32 21.77 6.52 1.68
N VAL A 33 21.39 6.90 2.90
CA VAL A 33 20.09 6.54 3.50
C VAL A 33 18.93 7.15 2.71
N SER A 34 19.10 8.37 2.17
CA SER A 34 18.04 9.06 1.43
C SER A 34 17.86 8.54 -0.01
N THR A 35 18.88 7.91 -0.59
CA THR A 35 18.80 7.27 -1.93
C THR A 35 18.25 5.85 -1.85
N TRP A 36 18.25 5.21 -0.69
CA TRP A 36 17.59 3.92 -0.48
C TRP A 36 16.08 4.14 -0.37
N GLY A 37 15.36 3.55 -1.30
CA GLY A 37 13.92 3.75 -1.39
C GLY A 37 13.20 3.18 -0.17
N VAL A 38 12.16 3.88 0.29
CA VAL A 38 11.20 3.32 1.23
C VAL A 38 10.50 2.13 0.59
N TYR A 39 10.44 1.02 1.30
CA TYR A 39 9.76 -0.20 0.87
C TYR A 39 8.99 -0.79 2.04
N ALA A 40 7.73 -1.08 1.84
CA ALA A 40 6.96 -1.89 2.78
C ALA A 40 5.93 -2.73 2.02
N ALA A 41 5.86 -4.00 2.36
CA ALA A 41 4.91 -4.93 1.78
C ALA A 41 4.19 -5.73 2.85
N ILE A 42 2.88 -5.81 2.73
CA ILE A 42 2.03 -6.73 3.49
C ILE A 42 1.35 -7.68 2.50
N THR A 43 1.40 -8.95 2.78
CA THR A 43 0.91 -10.01 1.90
C THR A 43 -0.05 -10.94 2.63
N PHE A 44 -0.67 -11.81 1.89
CA PHE A 44 -1.35 -13.01 2.39
C PHE A 44 -1.27 -14.13 1.36
N THR A 45 -1.41 -15.36 1.84
CA THR A 45 -1.38 -16.55 0.98
C THR A 45 -2.42 -17.55 1.45
N ALA A 46 -3.10 -18.17 0.48
CA ALA A 46 -3.99 -19.32 0.67
C ALA A 46 -5.07 -19.10 1.75
N LYS A 47 -5.71 -17.93 1.78
CA LYS A 47 -6.86 -17.71 2.65
C LYS A 47 -8.05 -18.50 2.10
N SER A 48 -8.73 -19.21 2.98
CA SER A 48 -10.01 -19.85 2.71
C SER A 48 -11.17 -19.16 3.41
N ALA A 49 -10.88 -18.17 4.24
CA ALA A 49 -11.89 -17.44 4.98
C ALA A 49 -12.64 -16.47 4.07
N THR A 50 -13.95 -16.55 4.11
CA THR A 50 -14.85 -15.64 3.41
C THR A 50 -14.84 -14.28 4.08
N GLN A 51 -14.72 -13.22 3.29
CA GLN A 51 -14.96 -11.84 3.73
C GLN A 51 -16.25 -11.33 3.09
N SER A 52 -17.15 -10.78 3.91
CA SER A 52 -18.36 -10.11 3.43
C SER A 52 -18.09 -8.66 3.10
N LEU A 53 -18.57 -8.22 1.94
CA LEU A 53 -18.51 -6.84 1.48
C LEU A 53 -19.94 -6.31 1.26
N ASN A 54 -20.13 -5.05 1.57
CA ASN A 54 -21.39 -4.33 1.44
C ASN A 54 -21.19 -3.08 0.58
N THR A 55 -22.25 -2.30 0.39
CA THR A 55 -22.18 -0.98 -0.24
C THR A 55 -21.40 0.04 0.59
N THR A 56 -21.19 -0.23 1.89
CA THR A 56 -20.28 0.56 2.74
C THR A 56 -18.89 -0.06 2.70
N PRO A 57 -17.86 0.72 2.34
CA PRO A 57 -16.49 0.21 2.26
C PRO A 57 -16.00 -0.33 3.61
N SER A 58 -15.29 -1.44 3.58
CA SER A 58 -14.63 -2.06 4.74
C SER A 58 -13.20 -2.47 4.42
N THR A 59 -12.33 -2.50 5.42
CA THR A 59 -10.93 -2.91 5.25
C THR A 59 -10.84 -4.37 4.81
N ILE A 60 -9.98 -4.65 3.83
CA ILE A 60 -9.65 -6.02 3.44
C ILE A 60 -8.74 -6.62 4.51
N VAL A 61 -9.29 -7.58 5.28
CA VAL A 61 -8.64 -8.18 6.46
C VAL A 61 -7.76 -9.39 6.12
N ALA A 62 -7.55 -9.70 4.84
CA ALA A 62 -6.72 -10.82 4.44
C ALA A 62 -5.22 -10.58 4.66
N PHE A 63 -4.77 -9.34 4.64
CA PHE A 63 -3.35 -8.96 4.75
C PHE A 63 -2.82 -9.20 6.17
N ASP A 64 -2.04 -10.26 6.36
CA ASP A 64 -1.60 -10.72 7.69
C ASP A 64 -0.11 -11.11 7.76
N THR A 65 0.63 -10.96 6.68
CA THR A 65 2.04 -11.34 6.64
C THR A 65 2.90 -10.13 6.26
N ASN A 66 3.81 -9.74 7.16
CA ASN A 66 4.81 -8.73 6.87
C ASN A 66 5.88 -9.35 5.95
N ASN A 67 6.01 -8.83 4.75
CA ASN A 67 6.98 -9.29 3.74
C ASN A 67 8.15 -8.32 3.55
N GLY A 68 8.48 -7.59 4.59
CA GLY A 68 9.59 -6.64 4.65
C GLY A 68 9.12 -5.20 4.73
N ASN A 69 9.92 -4.41 5.43
CA ASN A 69 9.69 -2.99 5.56
C ASN A 69 11.02 -2.27 5.79
N ASP A 70 11.19 -1.15 5.08
CA ASP A 70 12.27 -0.19 5.28
C ASP A 70 11.69 1.22 5.11
N GLY A 71 11.86 2.06 6.10
CA GLY A 71 11.27 3.41 6.12
C GLY A 71 9.73 3.48 6.16
N ALA A 72 9.07 2.38 6.55
CA ALA A 72 7.63 2.32 6.82
C ALA A 72 7.36 1.23 7.85
N THR A 73 6.15 1.18 8.42
CA THR A 73 5.73 0.15 9.39
C THR A 73 4.58 -0.66 8.84
N VAL A 74 4.70 -1.98 8.87
CA VAL A 74 3.63 -2.92 8.50
C VAL A 74 2.90 -3.38 9.75
N SER A 75 1.58 -3.22 9.78
CA SER A 75 0.69 -3.74 10.81
C SER A 75 -0.18 -4.87 10.27
N THR A 76 0.14 -6.10 10.61
CA THR A 76 -0.63 -7.29 10.20
C THR A 76 -1.97 -7.39 10.92
N GLY A 77 -2.06 -6.91 12.17
CA GLY A 77 -3.31 -6.88 12.94
C GLY A 77 -4.30 -5.80 12.49
N SER A 78 -3.80 -4.71 11.90
CA SER A 78 -4.62 -3.63 11.35
C SER A 78 -4.69 -3.66 9.82
N HIS A 79 -3.99 -4.59 9.18
CA HIS A 79 -3.99 -4.82 7.72
C HIS A 79 -3.59 -3.56 6.93
N ASN A 80 -2.53 -2.87 7.39
CA ASN A 80 -2.13 -1.59 6.83
C ASN A 80 -0.60 -1.37 6.81
N ILE A 81 -0.20 -0.33 6.09
CA ILE A 81 1.17 0.17 6.04
C ILE A 81 1.16 1.64 6.48
N THR A 82 1.99 2.00 7.44
CA THR A 82 2.20 3.37 7.90
C THR A 82 3.55 3.89 7.40
N VAL A 83 3.57 5.01 6.69
CA VAL A 83 4.83 5.61 6.23
C VAL A 83 5.50 6.41 7.34
N THR A 84 6.83 6.37 7.39
CA THR A 84 7.63 7.10 8.39
C THR A 84 8.30 8.35 7.83
N THR A 85 8.20 8.57 6.51
CA THR A 85 8.77 9.73 5.82
C THR A 85 7.77 10.31 4.83
N SER A 86 7.91 11.60 4.53
CA SER A 86 7.06 12.29 3.55
C SER A 86 7.64 12.17 2.14
N GLY A 87 6.77 12.12 1.13
CA GLY A 87 7.18 12.09 -0.27
C GLY A 87 6.09 11.59 -1.21
N ILE A 88 6.45 11.37 -2.47
CA ILE A 88 5.60 10.69 -3.45
C ILE A 88 5.95 9.20 -3.41
N PHE A 89 4.95 8.38 -3.17
CA PHE A 89 5.08 6.93 -3.10
C PHE A 89 4.26 6.28 -4.20
N MET A 90 4.74 5.18 -4.72
CA MET A 90 3.93 4.28 -5.52
C MET A 90 3.19 3.32 -4.57
N VAL A 91 1.86 3.37 -4.59
CA VAL A 91 0.99 2.40 -3.91
C VAL A 91 0.55 1.37 -4.93
N GLU A 92 0.95 0.13 -4.73
CA GLU A 92 0.63 -0.99 -5.60
C GLU A 92 -0.16 -2.03 -4.83
N PHE A 93 -1.20 -2.52 -5.44
CA PHE A 93 -2.07 -3.55 -4.89
C PHE A 93 -2.40 -4.58 -5.96
N HIS A 94 -2.32 -5.84 -5.59
CA HIS A 94 -2.91 -6.91 -6.37
C HIS A 94 -3.51 -7.96 -5.45
N MET A 95 -4.57 -8.59 -5.90
CA MET A 95 -5.23 -9.68 -5.19
C MET A 95 -5.90 -10.64 -6.16
N THR A 96 -5.68 -11.93 -5.95
CA THR A 96 -6.48 -12.99 -6.54
C THR A 96 -7.58 -13.38 -5.58
N LEU A 97 -8.78 -13.51 -6.09
CA LEU A 97 -9.96 -13.82 -5.28
C LEU A 97 -10.95 -14.71 -6.05
N THR A 98 -11.81 -15.39 -5.29
CA THR A 98 -12.89 -16.25 -5.78
C THR A 98 -14.08 -16.15 -4.84
N GLY A 99 -15.09 -17.02 -4.95
CA GLY A 99 -16.24 -17.07 -4.06
C GLY A 99 -17.20 -15.90 -4.20
N PHE A 100 -17.32 -15.38 -5.42
CA PHE A 100 -18.17 -14.24 -5.75
C PHE A 100 -19.66 -14.57 -5.71
N ASN A 101 -20.49 -13.58 -5.44
CA ASN A 101 -21.90 -13.63 -5.73
C ASN A 101 -22.14 -13.23 -7.21
N SER A 102 -22.92 -14.02 -7.94
CA SER A 102 -23.15 -13.84 -9.37
C SER A 102 -23.72 -12.45 -9.70
N GLY A 103 -23.11 -11.78 -10.68
CA GLY A 103 -23.55 -10.48 -11.17
C GLY A 103 -23.22 -9.28 -10.30
N THR A 104 -22.61 -9.47 -9.15
CA THR A 104 -22.17 -8.38 -8.26
C THR A 104 -20.88 -7.75 -8.73
N LEU A 105 -20.80 -6.42 -8.71
CA LEU A 105 -19.57 -5.67 -8.92
C LEU A 105 -18.87 -5.47 -7.58
N TYR A 106 -17.61 -5.89 -7.50
CA TYR A 106 -16.75 -5.67 -6.36
C TYR A 106 -15.69 -4.62 -6.71
N SER A 107 -15.53 -3.64 -5.84
CA SER A 107 -14.54 -2.57 -6.00
C SER A 107 -13.56 -2.57 -4.84
N PHE A 108 -12.28 -2.40 -5.15
CA PHE A 108 -11.19 -2.35 -4.21
C PHE A 108 -10.46 -1.02 -4.39
N THR A 109 -10.34 -0.25 -3.33
CA THR A 109 -9.79 1.11 -3.39
C THR A 109 -8.68 1.26 -2.35
N ALA A 110 -7.52 1.79 -2.76
CA ALA A 110 -6.54 2.23 -1.78
C ALA A 110 -7.08 3.45 -1.02
N ALA A 111 -6.87 3.45 0.28
CA ALA A 111 -7.29 4.54 1.16
C ALA A 111 -6.10 5.07 1.96
N LYS A 112 -6.10 6.38 2.15
CA LYS A 112 -5.17 7.11 3.01
C LYS A 112 -5.92 7.59 4.24
N ASN A 113 -5.49 7.14 5.42
CA ASN A 113 -6.14 7.47 6.70
C ASN A 113 -7.66 7.21 6.69
N GLY A 114 -8.07 6.07 6.09
CA GLY A 114 -9.48 5.69 5.95
C GLY A 114 -10.25 6.39 4.82
N THR A 115 -9.67 7.38 4.16
CA THR A 115 -10.29 8.09 3.04
C THR A 115 -9.84 7.51 1.71
N LYS A 116 -10.78 7.16 0.82
CA LYS A 116 -10.48 6.64 -0.53
C LYS A 116 -9.61 7.61 -1.32
N ILE A 117 -8.55 7.09 -1.93
CA ILE A 117 -7.69 7.87 -2.84
C ILE A 117 -8.38 7.90 -4.21
N THR A 118 -8.61 9.11 -4.73
CA THR A 118 -9.24 9.29 -6.04
C THR A 118 -8.42 8.62 -7.15
N GLY A 119 -9.07 7.79 -7.96
CA GLY A 119 -8.44 7.05 -9.05
C GLY A 119 -7.72 5.76 -8.63
N ALA A 120 -7.57 5.49 -7.33
CA ALA A 120 -6.93 4.28 -6.83
C ALA A 120 -7.95 3.14 -6.65
N VAL A 121 -8.60 2.72 -7.73
CA VAL A 121 -9.65 1.69 -7.69
C VAL A 121 -9.36 0.58 -8.69
N ALA A 122 -9.57 -0.66 -8.26
CA ALA A 122 -9.66 -1.85 -9.11
C ALA A 122 -11.00 -2.52 -8.88
N ALA A 123 -11.63 -3.03 -9.93
CA ALA A 123 -12.95 -3.63 -9.81
C ALA A 123 -13.07 -4.92 -10.62
N VAL A 124 -13.96 -5.81 -10.17
CA VAL A 124 -14.28 -7.06 -10.84
C VAL A 124 -15.76 -7.35 -10.75
N LYS A 125 -16.32 -7.84 -11.85
CA LYS A 125 -17.68 -8.36 -11.93
C LYS A 125 -17.65 -9.69 -12.66
N THR A 126 -18.28 -10.70 -12.10
CA THR A 126 -18.39 -12.01 -12.74
C THR A 126 -19.76 -12.62 -12.48
N THR A 127 -20.20 -13.45 -13.39
CA THR A 127 -21.39 -14.31 -13.23
C THR A 127 -21.02 -15.71 -12.76
N ASP A 128 -19.74 -16.09 -12.83
CA ASP A 128 -19.24 -17.36 -12.36
C ASP A 128 -18.76 -17.23 -10.90
N THR A 129 -19.46 -17.89 -10.00
CA THR A 129 -19.18 -17.85 -8.55
C THR A 129 -17.95 -18.63 -8.14
N THR A 130 -17.43 -19.48 -9.02
CA THR A 130 -16.23 -20.31 -8.78
C THR A 130 -14.98 -19.80 -9.51
N ALA A 131 -15.14 -18.80 -10.38
CA ALA A 131 -14.03 -18.23 -11.14
C ALA A 131 -12.97 -17.60 -10.19
N TYR A 132 -11.72 -17.73 -10.61
CA TYR A 132 -10.63 -16.92 -10.03
C TYR A 132 -10.50 -15.63 -10.83
N SER A 133 -10.41 -14.54 -10.13
CA SER A 133 -10.20 -13.22 -10.75
C SER A 133 -9.05 -12.50 -10.06
N VAL A 134 -8.34 -11.69 -10.84
CA VAL A 134 -7.26 -10.84 -10.35
C VAL A 134 -7.69 -9.38 -10.43
N VAL A 135 -7.52 -8.66 -9.35
CA VAL A 135 -7.64 -7.20 -9.30
C VAL A 135 -6.29 -6.59 -8.98
N SER A 136 -5.95 -5.50 -9.64
CA SER A 136 -4.68 -4.81 -9.41
C SER A 136 -4.80 -3.32 -9.66
N MET A 137 -4.00 -2.53 -8.93
CA MET A 137 -3.83 -1.10 -9.17
C MET A 137 -2.41 -0.67 -8.84
N SER A 138 -1.98 0.42 -9.46
CA SER A 138 -0.71 1.09 -9.15
C SER A 138 -0.93 2.58 -9.34
N ILE A 139 -0.65 3.39 -8.31
CA ILE A 139 -0.90 4.83 -8.33
C ILE A 139 0.16 5.59 -7.52
N PRO A 140 0.69 6.71 -8.05
CA PRO A 140 1.53 7.62 -7.27
C PRO A 140 0.66 8.41 -6.28
N VAL A 141 1.08 8.47 -5.01
CA VAL A 141 0.37 9.15 -3.93
C VAL A 141 1.33 10.01 -3.13
N SER A 142 0.94 11.26 -2.88
CA SER A 142 1.67 12.11 -1.93
C SER A 142 1.30 11.72 -0.50
N LEU A 143 2.28 11.23 0.25
CA LEU A 143 2.13 10.81 1.64
C LEU A 143 3.02 11.67 2.55
N VAL A 144 2.55 11.88 3.78
CA VAL A 144 3.33 12.49 4.85
C VAL A 144 3.57 11.48 5.96
N THR A 145 4.56 11.75 6.80
CA THR A 145 4.86 10.91 7.97
C THR A 145 3.59 10.61 8.77
N SER A 146 3.41 9.35 9.15
CA SER A 146 2.25 8.78 9.84
C SER A 146 1.00 8.57 8.98
N ASP A 147 1.02 8.87 7.68
CA ASP A 147 -0.07 8.45 6.81
C ASP A 147 -0.17 6.91 6.76
N VAL A 148 -1.40 6.41 6.86
CA VAL A 148 -1.75 4.99 6.89
C VAL A 148 -2.41 4.61 5.57
N ILE A 149 -1.87 3.59 4.89
CA ILE A 149 -2.42 3.03 3.66
C ILE A 149 -3.09 1.69 3.94
N THR A 150 -4.35 1.58 3.51
CA THR A 150 -5.16 0.36 3.58
C THR A 150 -5.84 0.10 2.24
N ILE A 151 -6.34 -1.12 2.05
CA ILE A 151 -7.27 -1.44 0.96
C ILE A 151 -8.68 -1.57 1.54
N LEU A 152 -9.60 -0.81 0.97
CA LEU A 152 -11.02 -0.90 1.25
C LEU A 152 -11.70 -1.70 0.15
N GLY A 153 -12.57 -2.63 0.52
CA GLY A 153 -13.43 -3.38 -0.38
C GLY A 153 -14.90 -3.00 -0.20
N GLU A 154 -15.62 -2.96 -1.28
CA GLU A 154 -17.08 -2.74 -1.31
C GLU A 154 -17.73 -3.53 -2.45
N SER A 155 -19.04 -3.66 -2.42
CA SER A 155 -19.87 -4.24 -3.48
C SER A 155 -20.99 -3.28 -3.88
N ASP A 156 -21.48 -3.37 -5.12
CA ASP A 156 -22.64 -2.59 -5.60
C ASP A 156 -23.98 -3.10 -5.05
N ALA A 157 -23.97 -4.27 -4.40
CA ALA A 157 -25.14 -4.88 -3.80
C ALA A 157 -25.03 -4.93 -2.28
N GLY A 158 -26.13 -4.67 -1.58
CA GLY A 158 -26.24 -4.87 -0.14
C GLY A 158 -26.38 -6.34 0.23
N GLY A 159 -26.46 -6.62 1.54
CA GLY A 159 -26.75 -7.97 2.03
C GLY A 159 -25.54 -8.90 2.19
N GLY A 160 -24.32 -8.35 2.33
CA GLY A 160 -23.13 -9.14 2.64
C GLY A 160 -22.67 -10.02 1.48
N GLN A 161 -22.33 -9.39 0.37
CA GLN A 161 -21.74 -10.09 -0.77
C GLN A 161 -20.38 -10.64 -0.41
N THR A 162 -20.07 -11.86 -0.82
CA THR A 162 -18.88 -12.57 -0.35
C THR A 162 -17.76 -12.60 -1.37
N ILE A 163 -16.53 -12.60 -0.85
CA ILE A 163 -15.30 -12.93 -1.57
C ILE A 163 -14.47 -13.89 -0.73
N ILE A 164 -13.64 -14.67 -1.39
CA ILE A 164 -12.57 -15.47 -0.75
C ILE A 164 -11.24 -14.98 -1.30
N PRO A 165 -10.46 -14.18 -0.56
CA PRO A 165 -9.11 -13.81 -0.94
C PRO A 165 -8.20 -15.05 -0.98
N VAL A 166 -7.46 -15.25 -2.06
CA VAL A 166 -6.58 -16.41 -2.25
C VAL A 166 -5.13 -16.05 -1.98
N HIS A 167 -4.62 -15.03 -2.64
CA HIS A 167 -3.33 -14.41 -2.36
C HIS A 167 -3.31 -12.97 -2.83
N GLY A 168 -2.43 -12.17 -2.28
CA GLY A 168 -2.30 -10.78 -2.67
C GLY A 168 -1.21 -10.04 -1.92
N GLN A 169 -1.00 -8.82 -2.37
CA GLN A 169 0.00 -7.91 -1.82
C GLN A 169 -0.50 -6.47 -1.85
N LEU A 170 -0.22 -5.74 -0.79
CA LEU A 170 -0.18 -4.29 -0.77
C LEU A 170 1.28 -3.87 -0.59
N LEU A 171 1.78 -3.07 -1.49
CA LEU A 171 3.13 -2.55 -1.52
C LEU A 171 3.09 -1.02 -1.52
N VAL A 172 3.92 -0.41 -0.68
CA VAL A 172 4.21 1.02 -0.69
C VAL A 172 5.70 1.18 -0.88
N LYS A 173 6.12 1.85 -1.96
CA LYS A 173 7.53 2.07 -2.28
C LYS A 173 7.77 3.49 -2.79
N ARG A 174 8.97 3.99 -2.56
CA ARG A 174 9.44 5.31 -3.03
C ARG A 174 10.62 5.14 -3.97
#